data_1d9aa6a3dbc43ef9984dbfcfe412169a
#
_entry.id   1d9aa6a3dbc43ef9984dbfcfe412169a
#
_cell.length_a   1.000
_cell.length_b   1.000
_cell.length_c   1.000
_cell.angle_alpha   90.00
_cell.angle_beta   90.00
_cell.angle_gamma   90.00
#
_symmetry.space_group_name_H-M   'P 1'
#
loop_
_entity.id
_entity.type
_entity.pdbx_description
1 polymer ?
#
loop_
_entity_poly.entity_id
_entity_poly.type
_entity_poly.pdbx_seq_one_letter_code
_entity_poly.pdbx_strand_id
1 'polypeptide(L)'
;MNKAELVAAVAEKTNFTKKDAEAAINAVVASIEEALVKGEKVQLIGFGTFETRERKARQGRNPRQPEEIIEIAASKAPVFKAGKALKDAVNK
;
A
#
# COMPACT_ATOMS: atom_id res chain seq x y z
N MET A 1 10.81 -9.72 6.96
CA MET A 1 10.08 -9.29 8.16
C MET A 1 8.60 -9.53 7.97
N ASN A 2 7.97 -10.18 8.91
CA ASN A 2 6.52 -10.38 8.89
C ASN A 2 5.84 -9.42 9.88
N LYS A 3 4.51 -9.50 9.99
CA LYS A 3 3.77 -8.62 10.89
C LYS A 3 4.18 -8.79 12.35
N ALA A 4 4.40 -10.01 12.80
CA ALA A 4 4.80 -10.28 14.19
C ALA A 4 6.15 -9.64 14.52
N GLU A 5 7.10 -9.71 13.60
CA GLU A 5 8.40 -9.07 13.77
C GLU A 5 8.29 -7.54 13.76
N LEU A 6 7.42 -7.01 12.92
CA LEU A 6 7.15 -5.58 12.87
C LEU A 6 6.53 -5.09 14.18
N VAL A 7 5.57 -5.84 14.73
CA VAL A 7 4.95 -5.53 16.02
C VAL A 7 6.01 -5.49 17.13
N ALA A 8 6.90 -6.47 17.15
CA ALA A 8 7.98 -6.51 18.14
C ALA A 8 8.92 -5.32 18.03
N ALA A 9 9.29 -4.94 16.80
CA ALA A 9 10.16 -3.77 16.56
C ALA A 9 9.50 -2.47 17.00
N VAL A 10 8.21 -2.28 16.72
CA VAL A 10 7.47 -1.10 17.12
C VAL A 10 7.34 -1.04 18.64
N ALA A 11 7.04 -2.18 19.28
CA ALA A 11 6.93 -2.24 20.74
C ALA A 11 8.24 -1.83 21.41
N GLU A 12 9.36 -2.29 20.89
CA GLU A 12 10.68 -1.95 21.41
C GLU A 12 10.98 -0.45 21.29
N LYS A 13 10.69 0.14 20.13
CA LYS A 13 10.97 1.56 19.88
C LYS A 13 10.08 2.52 20.65
N THR A 14 8.86 2.10 20.96
CA THR A 14 7.86 2.94 21.62
C THR A 14 7.69 2.66 23.09
N ASN A 15 8.27 1.57 23.59
CA ASN A 15 8.01 1.04 24.93
C ASN A 15 6.53 0.63 25.14
N PHE A 16 5.82 0.39 24.04
CA PHE A 16 4.47 -0.14 24.10
C PHE A 16 4.52 -1.64 24.39
N THR A 17 3.45 -2.17 24.93
CA THR A 17 3.26 -3.61 24.95
C THR A 17 3.07 -4.11 23.50
N LYS A 18 3.29 -5.39 23.26
CA LYS A 18 3.06 -5.97 21.93
C LYS A 18 1.60 -5.80 21.50
N LYS A 19 0.66 -5.90 22.45
CA LYS A 19 -0.76 -5.68 22.18
C LYS A 19 -1.04 -4.28 21.71
N ASP A 20 -0.49 -3.27 22.37
CA ASP A 20 -0.66 -1.88 21.99
C ASP A 20 0.03 -1.55 20.67
N ALA A 21 1.22 -2.11 20.45
CA ALA A 21 1.94 -1.95 19.19
C ALA A 21 1.16 -2.56 18.02
N GLU A 22 0.57 -3.73 18.21
CA GLU A 22 -0.27 -4.36 17.19
C GLU A 22 -1.50 -3.51 16.87
N ALA A 23 -2.16 -3.00 17.90
CA ALA A 23 -3.32 -2.12 17.72
C ALA A 23 -2.94 -0.87 16.95
N ALA A 24 -1.79 -0.27 17.24
CA ALA A 24 -1.30 0.92 16.54
C ALA A 24 -1.01 0.62 15.08
N ILE A 25 -0.35 -0.49 14.77
CA ILE A 25 -0.06 -0.89 13.40
C ILE A 25 -1.35 -1.14 12.62
N ASN A 26 -2.29 -1.86 13.22
CA ASN A 26 -3.57 -2.14 12.58
C ASN A 26 -4.35 -0.85 12.30
N ALA A 27 -4.31 0.11 13.22
CA ALA A 27 -4.98 1.41 13.05
C ALA A 27 -4.34 2.22 11.92
N VAL A 28 -3.01 2.22 11.81
CA VAL A 28 -2.30 2.92 10.73
C VAL A 28 -2.67 2.32 9.38
N VAL A 29 -2.61 1.00 9.26
CA VAL A 29 -2.94 0.30 8.01
C VAL A 29 -4.39 0.54 7.62
N ALA A 30 -5.32 0.43 8.56
CA ALA A 30 -6.74 0.67 8.31
C ALA A 30 -7.00 2.12 7.87
N SER A 31 -6.33 3.08 8.49
CA SER A 31 -6.48 4.49 8.14
C SER A 31 -5.99 4.79 6.73
N ILE A 32 -4.86 4.19 6.34
CA ILE A 32 -4.33 4.33 4.98
C ILE A 32 -5.30 3.70 3.98
N GLU A 33 -5.81 2.51 4.28
CA GLU A 33 -6.78 1.82 3.43
C GLU A 33 -8.05 2.65 3.23
N GLU A 34 -8.61 3.19 4.31
CA GLU A 34 -9.81 4.03 4.25
C GLU A 34 -9.59 5.29 3.40
N ALA A 35 -8.43 5.93 3.55
CA ALA A 35 -8.09 7.10 2.74
C ALA A 35 -8.01 6.76 1.26
N LEU A 36 -7.36 5.66 0.92
CA LEU A 36 -7.23 5.21 -0.47
C LEU A 36 -8.57 4.82 -1.08
N VAL A 37 -9.44 4.21 -0.31
CA VAL A 37 -10.81 3.89 -0.76
C VAL A 37 -11.58 5.15 -1.15
N LYS A 38 -11.36 6.24 -0.42
CA LYS A 38 -11.98 7.54 -0.72
C LYS A 38 -11.27 8.32 -1.84
N GLY A 39 -10.18 7.78 -2.36
CA GLY A 39 -9.37 8.45 -3.38
C GLY A 39 -8.41 9.50 -2.85
N GLU A 40 -8.20 9.54 -1.55
CA GLU A 40 -7.28 10.47 -0.92
C GLU A 40 -5.85 9.91 -0.91
N LYS A 41 -4.87 10.82 -1.03
CA LYS A 41 -3.47 10.44 -0.89
C LYS A 41 -3.07 10.47 0.58
N VAL A 42 -2.17 9.58 0.97
CA VAL A 42 -1.57 9.58 2.31
C VAL A 42 -0.08 9.86 2.14
N GLN A 43 0.35 11.05 2.51
CA GLN A 43 1.73 11.45 2.40
C GLN A 43 2.42 11.41 3.77
N LEU A 44 3.46 10.60 3.87
CA LEU A 44 4.30 10.51 5.07
C LEU A 44 5.64 11.15 4.72
N ILE A 45 5.85 12.37 5.21
CA ILE A 45 7.05 13.15 4.92
C ILE A 45 8.30 12.38 5.34
N GLY A 46 9.26 12.25 4.42
CA GLY A 46 10.49 11.50 4.66
C GLY A 46 10.38 10.00 4.42
N PHE A 47 9.18 9.48 4.21
CA PHE A 47 8.97 8.04 3.96
C PHE A 47 8.45 7.78 2.55
N GLY A 48 7.30 8.35 2.22
CA GLY A 48 6.69 8.14 0.90
C GLY A 48 5.23 8.53 0.87
N THR A 49 4.61 8.27 -0.26
CA THR A 49 3.21 8.62 -0.49
C THR A 49 2.45 7.39 -0.98
N PHE A 50 1.32 7.12 -0.34
CA PHE A 50 0.35 6.14 -0.81
C PHE A 50 -0.70 6.87 -1.63
N GLU A 51 -1.00 6.36 -2.82
CA GLU A 51 -2.01 6.94 -3.69
C GLU A 51 -2.70 5.86 -4.50
N THR A 52 -3.80 6.22 -5.15
CA THR A 52 -4.46 5.30 -6.07
C THR A 52 -4.19 5.73 -7.49
N ARG A 53 -4.09 4.76 -8.38
CA ARG A 53 -3.97 4.99 -9.81
C ARG A 53 -5.15 4.31 -10.48
N GLU A 54 -5.85 5.05 -11.32
CA GLU A 54 -6.93 4.48 -12.10
C GLU A 54 -6.37 3.77 -13.32
N ARG A 55 -6.87 2.58 -13.55
CA ARG A 55 -6.64 1.83 -14.77
C ARG A 55 -7.89 1.95 -15.62
N LYS A 56 -7.74 2.48 -16.82
CA LYS A 56 -8.87 2.61 -17.75
C LYS A 56 -9.36 1.26 -18.18
N ALA A 57 -10.67 1.16 -18.47
CA ALA A 57 -11.23 -0.01 -19.11
C ALA A 57 -10.50 -0.27 -20.44
N ARG A 58 -10.23 -1.51 -20.74
CA ARG A 58 -9.56 -1.90 -21.98
C ARG A 58 -10.11 -3.23 -22.49
N GLN A 59 -9.87 -3.51 -23.75
CA GLN A 59 -10.20 -4.80 -24.35
C GLN A 59 -8.96 -5.67 -24.36
N GLY A 60 -9.13 -6.91 -23.94
CA GLY A 60 -8.09 -7.93 -24.01
C GLY A 60 -8.55 -9.10 -24.83
N ARG A 61 -7.63 -9.95 -25.26
CA ARG A 61 -7.95 -11.17 -25.99
C ARG A 61 -7.81 -12.38 -25.08
N ASN A 62 -8.74 -13.31 -25.21
CA ASN A 62 -8.65 -14.58 -24.53
C ASN A 62 -7.50 -15.40 -25.13
N PRO A 63 -6.49 -15.82 -24.37
CA PRO A 63 -5.35 -16.61 -24.90
C PRO A 63 -5.76 -17.94 -25.52
N ARG A 64 -6.87 -18.53 -25.05
CA ARG A 64 -7.38 -19.81 -25.58
C ARG A 64 -8.21 -19.66 -26.84
N GLN A 65 -8.83 -18.49 -26.98
CA GLN A 65 -9.68 -18.15 -28.13
C GLN A 65 -9.33 -16.72 -28.56
N PRO A 66 -8.29 -16.55 -29.38
CA PRO A 66 -7.83 -15.21 -29.79
C PRO A 66 -8.90 -14.35 -30.50
N GLU A 67 -9.96 -14.97 -30.97
CA GLU A 67 -11.08 -14.30 -31.62
C GLU A 67 -12.04 -13.66 -30.63
N GLU A 68 -11.99 -14.09 -29.36
CA GLU A 68 -12.86 -13.58 -28.31
C GLU A 68 -12.23 -12.37 -27.64
N ILE A 69 -12.96 -11.27 -27.62
CA ILE A 69 -12.53 -10.05 -26.99
C ILE A 69 -13.13 -9.97 -25.59
N ILE A 70 -12.28 -9.80 -24.59
CA ILE A 70 -12.69 -9.66 -23.20
C ILE A 70 -12.57 -8.19 -22.80
N GLU A 71 -13.64 -7.63 -22.24
CA GLU A 71 -13.60 -6.29 -21.68
C GLU A 71 -13.04 -6.37 -20.26
N ILE A 72 -11.96 -5.63 -20.03
CA ILE A 72 -11.38 -5.48 -18.70
C ILE A 72 -11.90 -4.18 -18.12
N ALA A 73 -12.71 -4.28 -17.06
CA ALA A 73 -13.32 -3.12 -16.44
C ALA A 73 -12.27 -2.17 -15.86
N ALA A 74 -12.62 -0.90 -15.80
CA ALA A 74 -11.81 0.10 -15.11
C ALA A 74 -11.64 -0.29 -13.65
N SER A 75 -10.46 -0.11 -13.11
CA SER A 75 -10.16 -0.43 -11.72
C SER A 75 -9.22 0.60 -11.11
N LYS A 76 -9.16 0.62 -9.79
CA LYS A 76 -8.20 1.46 -9.04
C LYS A 76 -7.16 0.55 -8.41
N ALA A 77 -5.91 0.92 -8.49
CA ALA A 77 -4.81 0.18 -7.87
C ALA A 77 -4.10 1.05 -6.85
N PRO A 78 -3.82 0.54 -5.66
CA PRO A 78 -3.00 1.27 -4.69
C PRO A 78 -1.55 1.28 -5.17
N VAL A 79 -0.88 2.42 -4.99
CA VAL A 79 0.52 2.61 -5.39
C VAL A 79 1.26 3.29 -4.25
N PHE A 80 2.48 2.84 -3.99
CA PHE A 80 3.37 3.49 -3.04
C PHE A 80 4.55 4.10 -3.77
N LYS A 81 4.79 5.40 -3.56
CA LYS A 81 5.96 6.09 -4.09
C LYS A 81 6.90 6.41 -2.94
N ALA A 82 8.07 5.83 -2.94
CA ALA A 82 9.06 6.07 -1.89
C ALA A 82 9.56 7.51 -1.92
N GLY A 83 9.71 8.10 -0.75
CA GLY A 83 10.30 9.42 -0.61
C GLY A 83 11.82 9.37 -0.77
N LYS A 84 12.43 10.53 -0.97
CA LYS A 84 13.88 10.63 -1.18
C LYS A 84 14.67 10.05 0.00
N ALA A 85 14.28 10.39 1.22
CA ALA A 85 14.97 9.91 2.42
C ALA A 85 14.98 8.39 2.51
N LEU A 86 13.83 7.75 2.17
CA LEU A 86 13.74 6.30 2.18
C LEU A 86 14.61 5.69 1.08
N LYS A 87 14.60 6.26 -0.12
CA LYS A 87 15.43 5.81 -1.24
C LYS A 87 16.92 5.89 -0.88
N ASP A 88 17.33 7.00 -0.28
CA ASP A 88 18.71 7.21 0.13
C ASP A 88 19.12 6.21 1.22
N ALA A 89 18.25 5.94 2.16
CA ALA A 89 18.51 4.98 3.23
C ALA A 89 18.72 3.56 2.68
N VAL A 90 17.95 3.16 1.67
CA VAL A 90 18.05 1.83 1.07
C VAL A 90 19.31 1.71 0.19
N ASN A 91 19.76 2.80 -0.41
CA ASN A 91 20.90 2.83 -1.34
C ASN A 91 22.23 3.19 -0.68
N LYS A 92 22.36 2.99 0.60
CA LYS A 92 23.63 3.15 1.28
C LYS A 92 24.62 2.04 0.93
#